data_bd1642d06cb77caf0e6eb6707776f8d5
#
_entry.id   bd1642d06cb77caf0e6eb6707776f8d5
#
_cell.length_a   1.000
_cell.length_b   1.000
_cell.length_c   1.000
_cell.angle_alpha   90.00
_cell.angle_beta   90.00
_cell.angle_gamma   90.00
#
_symmetry.space_group_name_H-M   'P 1'
#
loop_
_entity.id
_entity.type
_entity.pdbx_description
1 polymer ?
#
loop_
_entity_poly.entity_id
_entity_poly.type
_entity_poly.pdbx_seq_one_letter_code
_entity_poly.pdbx_strand_id
1 'polypeptide(L)'
;RCLFMETKITFEEYLRKENLSENTITSYLWTVNYFNANYDVVSKENLLAYKGYLMEFFKPKTVNLRIQAINKYLEYLEEQHLQLKAVKVQQKNFLENVISNADYNFLKKQLKKDSNMEWYFVVWYLAATGARVSELIQIKIEHIEIGYFDLYTKGGKLRRLYIPQKLKIETLEWLE
;
A
#
# COMPACT_ATOMS: atom_id res chain seq x y z
N ARG A 1 19.14 -1.37 -46.21
CA ARG A 1 19.26 -1.86 -44.80
C ARG A 1 18.73 -0.74 -43.89
N CYS A 2 17.43 -0.81 -43.55
CA CYS A 2 16.86 0.04 -42.50
C CYS A 2 17.42 -0.47 -41.15
N LEU A 3 18.27 0.29 -40.52
CA LEU A 3 18.57 0.15 -39.09
C LEU A 3 17.29 0.59 -38.32
N PHE A 4 16.52 -0.37 -37.86
CA PHE A 4 15.58 -0.12 -36.78
C PHE A 4 16.43 0.18 -35.53
N MET A 5 16.56 1.46 -35.19
CA MET A 5 16.93 1.85 -33.84
C MET A 5 15.76 1.39 -32.95
N GLU A 6 15.91 0.27 -32.27
CA GLU A 6 15.01 -0.09 -31.18
C GLU A 6 15.09 1.04 -30.16
N THR A 7 14.06 1.87 -30.11
CA THR A 7 13.90 2.90 -29.09
C THR A 7 13.81 2.16 -27.76
N LYS A 8 14.86 2.27 -26.96
CA LYS A 8 14.93 1.64 -25.63
C LYS A 8 13.77 2.21 -24.80
N ILE A 9 12.83 1.35 -24.42
CA ILE A 9 11.66 1.76 -23.60
C ILE A 9 12.14 2.37 -22.29
N THR A 10 11.39 3.30 -21.73
CA THR A 10 11.70 3.88 -20.41
C THR A 10 11.49 2.85 -19.29
N PHE A 11 12.13 3.07 -18.13
CA PHE A 11 11.94 2.18 -16.98
C PHE A 11 10.46 2.15 -16.53
N GLU A 12 9.74 3.26 -16.64
CA GLU A 12 8.31 3.31 -16.35
C GLU A 12 7.51 2.42 -17.29
N GLU A 13 7.74 2.51 -18.59
CA GLU A 13 7.09 1.66 -19.59
C GLU A 13 7.41 0.18 -19.37
N TYR A 14 8.65 -0.13 -18.98
CA TYR A 14 9.04 -1.48 -18.58
C TYR A 14 8.21 -1.99 -17.40
N LEU A 15 8.07 -1.19 -16.33
CA LEU A 15 7.27 -1.55 -15.15
C LEU A 15 5.77 -1.74 -15.49
N ARG A 16 5.23 -0.94 -16.42
CA ARG A 16 3.85 -1.08 -16.90
C ARG A 16 3.65 -2.37 -17.68
N LYS A 17 4.58 -2.77 -18.52
CA LYS A 17 4.56 -4.06 -19.24
C LYS A 17 4.57 -5.26 -18.29
N GLU A 18 5.21 -5.13 -17.14
CA GLU A 18 5.20 -6.14 -16.06
C GLU A 18 3.89 -6.18 -15.26
N ASN A 19 2.86 -5.42 -15.66
CA ASN A 19 1.54 -5.34 -15.00
C ASN A 19 1.62 -5.00 -13.50
N LEU A 20 2.57 -4.17 -13.07
CA LEU A 20 2.66 -3.70 -11.70
C LEU A 20 1.58 -2.66 -11.41
N SER A 21 1.11 -2.60 -10.15
CA SER A 21 0.15 -1.58 -9.73
C SER A 21 0.77 -0.18 -9.76
N GLU A 22 -0.03 0.87 -10.02
CA GLU A 22 0.42 2.26 -10.06
C GLU A 22 1.20 2.67 -8.78
N ASN A 23 0.73 2.24 -7.60
CA ASN A 23 1.43 2.49 -6.34
C ASN A 23 2.82 1.83 -6.30
N THR A 24 2.97 0.64 -6.89
CA THR A 24 4.26 -0.04 -7.00
C THR A 24 5.17 0.68 -7.96
N ILE A 25 4.66 1.07 -9.13
CA ILE A 25 5.40 1.83 -10.15
C ILE A 25 5.90 3.14 -9.55
N THR A 26 5.04 3.94 -8.94
CA THR A 26 5.40 5.21 -8.28
C THR A 26 6.49 5.00 -7.21
N SER A 27 6.35 3.96 -6.38
CA SER A 27 7.34 3.64 -5.34
C SER A 27 8.69 3.23 -5.92
N TYR A 28 8.69 2.49 -7.03
CA TYR A 28 9.92 2.04 -7.70
C TYR A 28 10.62 3.19 -8.41
N LEU A 29 9.87 4.01 -9.15
CA LEU A 29 10.39 5.23 -9.79
C LEU A 29 11.00 6.18 -8.77
N TRP A 30 10.32 6.43 -7.66
CA TRP A 30 10.88 7.26 -6.59
C TRP A 30 12.22 6.71 -6.08
N THR A 31 12.31 5.39 -5.88
CA THR A 31 13.52 4.74 -5.38
C THR A 31 14.69 4.89 -6.36
N VAL A 32 14.43 4.65 -7.65
CA VAL A 32 15.46 4.74 -8.70
C VAL A 32 15.88 6.18 -8.92
N ASN A 33 14.94 7.12 -8.92
CA ASN A 33 15.26 8.55 -9.03
C ASN A 33 16.11 9.03 -7.85
N TYR A 34 15.81 8.58 -6.63
CA TYR A 34 16.62 8.89 -5.46
C TYR A 34 18.04 8.32 -5.60
N PHE A 35 18.16 7.06 -6.04
CA PHE A 35 19.47 6.45 -6.28
C PHE A 35 20.28 7.24 -7.32
N ASN A 36 19.71 7.51 -8.49
CA ASN A 36 20.38 8.22 -9.57
C ASN A 36 20.74 9.68 -9.22
N ALA A 37 19.99 10.31 -8.31
CA ALA A 37 20.29 11.67 -7.85
C ALA A 37 21.47 11.72 -6.84
N ASN A 38 21.80 10.60 -6.18
CA ASN A 38 22.82 10.55 -5.15
C ASN A 38 24.04 9.70 -5.52
N TYR A 39 23.96 8.92 -6.60
CA TYR A 39 25.03 8.03 -7.07
C TYR A 39 25.17 8.13 -8.58
N ASP A 40 26.32 8.59 -9.05
CA ASP A 40 26.56 8.91 -10.46
C ASP A 40 26.55 7.69 -11.39
N VAL A 41 26.87 6.51 -10.85
CA VAL A 41 27.05 5.29 -11.65
C VAL A 41 26.43 4.09 -10.94
N VAL A 42 25.77 3.23 -11.72
CA VAL A 42 25.33 1.91 -11.26
C VAL A 42 26.54 0.99 -11.15
N SER A 43 27.11 0.87 -9.95
CA SER A 43 28.23 -0.01 -9.64
C SER A 43 27.97 -0.80 -8.38
N LYS A 44 28.69 -1.89 -8.17
CA LYS A 44 28.57 -2.72 -6.96
C LYS A 44 28.84 -1.91 -5.69
N GLU A 45 29.82 -1.02 -5.73
CA GLU A 45 30.18 -0.16 -4.62
C GLU A 45 29.04 0.80 -4.26
N ASN A 46 28.49 1.51 -5.25
CA ASN A 46 27.40 2.46 -5.04
C ASN A 46 26.12 1.77 -4.57
N LEU A 47 25.82 0.58 -5.10
CA LEU A 47 24.67 -0.22 -4.66
C LEU A 47 24.81 -0.70 -3.22
N LEU A 48 26.01 -1.10 -2.79
CA LEU A 48 26.28 -1.48 -1.40
C LEU A 48 26.26 -0.26 -0.47
N ALA A 49 26.79 0.88 -0.89
CA ALA A 49 26.72 2.14 -0.15
C ALA A 49 25.25 2.56 0.05
N TYR A 50 24.44 2.53 -1.02
CA TYR A 50 23.02 2.80 -0.93
C TYR A 50 22.29 1.83 0.02
N LYS A 51 22.59 0.53 -0.04
CA LYS A 51 22.05 -0.45 0.89
C LYS A 51 22.45 -0.13 2.33
N GLY A 52 23.70 0.26 2.58
CA GLY A 52 24.18 0.70 3.90
C GLY A 52 23.37 1.88 4.42
N TYR A 53 23.19 2.92 3.60
CA TYR A 53 22.32 4.05 3.91
C TYR A 53 20.89 3.62 4.27
N LEU A 54 20.29 2.75 3.45
CA LEU A 54 18.94 2.26 3.74
C LEU A 54 18.85 1.52 5.08
N MET A 55 19.85 0.71 5.42
CA MET A 55 19.88 -0.04 6.68
C MET A 55 20.06 0.85 7.90
N GLU A 56 20.73 1.99 7.76
CA GLU A 56 20.93 2.96 8.84
C GLU A 56 19.65 3.75 9.13
N PHE A 57 18.93 4.19 8.09
CA PHE A 57 17.83 5.15 8.25
C PHE A 57 16.42 4.54 8.17
N PHE A 58 16.27 3.28 7.71
CA PHE A 58 14.94 2.70 7.47
C PHE A 58 14.73 1.35 8.13
N LYS A 59 13.46 1.04 8.40
CA LYS A 59 13.07 -0.29 8.93
C LYS A 59 13.32 -1.39 7.90
N PRO A 60 13.66 -2.63 8.30
CA PRO A 60 14.00 -3.73 7.39
C PRO A 60 12.99 -3.99 6.27
N LYS A 61 11.68 -3.83 6.54
CA LYS A 61 10.64 -3.98 5.49
C LYS A 61 10.76 -2.91 4.41
N THR A 62 11.06 -1.65 4.79
CA THR A 62 11.28 -0.55 3.84
C THR A 62 12.57 -0.77 3.06
N VAL A 63 13.65 -1.20 3.72
CA VAL A 63 14.92 -1.56 3.06
C VAL A 63 14.66 -2.58 1.96
N ASN A 64 13.94 -3.67 2.27
CA ASN A 64 13.65 -4.72 1.30
C ASN A 64 12.79 -4.22 0.13
N LEU A 65 11.81 -3.33 0.39
CA LEU A 65 11.04 -2.71 -0.68
C LEU A 65 11.92 -1.89 -1.64
N ARG A 66 12.87 -1.11 -1.10
CA ARG A 66 13.82 -0.33 -1.89
C ARG A 66 14.81 -1.23 -2.66
N ILE A 67 15.29 -2.30 -2.04
CA ILE A 67 16.14 -3.31 -2.71
C ILE A 67 15.38 -3.98 -3.86
N GLN A 68 14.10 -4.32 -3.70
CA GLN A 68 13.29 -4.87 -4.79
C GLN A 68 13.18 -3.90 -5.97
N ALA A 69 12.95 -2.62 -5.71
CA ALA A 69 12.90 -1.59 -6.74
C ALA A 69 14.23 -1.46 -7.51
N ILE A 70 15.35 -1.44 -6.80
CA ILE A 70 16.69 -1.39 -7.41
C ILE A 70 16.97 -2.66 -8.21
N ASN A 71 16.65 -3.84 -7.67
CA ASN A 71 16.85 -5.10 -8.39
C ASN A 71 16.00 -5.14 -9.68
N LYS A 72 14.79 -4.59 -9.66
CA LYS A 72 13.95 -4.46 -10.87
C LYS A 72 14.55 -3.48 -11.89
N TYR A 73 15.18 -2.41 -11.41
CA TYR A 73 15.92 -1.48 -12.25
C TYR A 73 17.16 -2.13 -12.88
N LEU A 74 17.89 -2.96 -12.12
CA LEU A 74 19.02 -3.74 -12.64
C LEU A 74 18.59 -4.78 -13.68
N GLU A 75 17.41 -5.37 -13.55
CA GLU A 75 16.82 -6.24 -14.59
C GLU A 75 16.57 -5.46 -15.90
N TYR A 76 16.00 -4.25 -15.80
CA TYR A 76 15.78 -3.36 -16.93
C TYR A 76 17.09 -2.93 -17.61
N LEU A 77 18.16 -2.73 -16.84
CA LEU A 77 19.50 -2.38 -17.35
C LEU A 77 20.29 -3.60 -17.85
N GLU A 78 19.77 -4.83 -17.72
CA GLU A 78 20.47 -6.09 -18.01
C GLU A 78 21.70 -6.36 -17.11
N GLU A 79 21.68 -5.78 -15.89
CA GLU A 79 22.77 -5.86 -14.90
C GLU A 79 22.40 -6.75 -13.68
N GLN A 80 21.73 -7.90 -13.93
CA GLN A 80 21.22 -8.79 -12.87
C GLN A 80 22.33 -9.31 -11.94
N HIS A 81 23.58 -9.38 -12.43
CA HIS A 81 24.72 -9.83 -11.63
C HIS A 81 25.06 -8.88 -10.46
N LEU A 82 24.58 -7.64 -10.50
CA LEU A 82 24.73 -6.64 -9.45
C LEU A 82 23.62 -6.66 -8.40
N GLN A 83 22.60 -7.51 -8.55
CA GLN A 83 21.45 -7.54 -7.65
C GLN A 83 21.85 -7.65 -6.18
N LEU A 84 21.09 -6.95 -5.33
CA LEU A 84 21.28 -6.90 -3.89
C LEU A 84 20.45 -7.96 -3.18
N LYS A 85 21.04 -8.62 -2.21
CA LYS A 85 20.31 -9.53 -1.31
C LYS A 85 19.48 -8.73 -0.31
N ALA A 86 18.24 -9.21 -0.08
CA ALA A 86 17.36 -8.67 0.95
C ALA A 86 17.99 -8.82 2.35
N VAL A 87 17.59 -7.93 3.26
CA VAL A 87 17.94 -8.05 4.68
C VAL A 87 16.96 -8.96 5.41
N LYS A 88 17.45 -9.67 6.43
CA LYS A 88 16.58 -10.51 7.27
C LYS A 88 15.60 -9.62 8.04
N VAL A 89 14.32 -9.97 7.98
CA VAL A 89 13.26 -9.31 8.75
C VAL A 89 12.88 -10.23 9.89
N GLN A 90 13.10 -9.77 11.12
CA GLN A 90 12.59 -10.50 12.28
C GLN A 90 11.08 -10.30 12.34
N GLN A 91 10.32 -11.39 12.22
CA GLN A 91 8.87 -11.35 12.40
C GLN A 91 8.55 -11.27 13.89
N LYS A 92 7.82 -10.23 14.29
CA LYS A 92 7.22 -10.17 15.62
C LYS A 92 5.93 -10.99 15.59
N ASN A 93 5.85 -12.00 16.47
CA ASN A 93 4.69 -12.88 16.58
C ASN A 93 3.53 -12.26 17.40
N PHE A 94 3.62 -10.98 17.74
CA PHE A 94 2.60 -10.27 18.50
C PHE A 94 2.29 -8.91 17.85
N LEU A 95 1.05 -8.50 17.96
CA LEU A 95 0.59 -7.20 17.49
C LEU A 95 0.86 -6.15 18.57
N GLU A 96 1.67 -5.15 18.23
CA GLU A 96 1.86 -3.95 19.05
C GLU A 96 0.81 -2.89 18.67
N ASN A 97 0.40 -2.08 19.65
CA ASN A 97 -0.52 -0.95 19.44
C ASN A 97 -1.90 -1.35 18.86
N VAL A 98 -2.45 -2.46 19.35
CA VAL A 98 -3.83 -2.83 19.04
C VAL A 98 -4.76 -2.01 19.93
N ILE A 99 -5.73 -1.33 19.30
CA ILE A 99 -6.76 -0.61 20.03
C ILE A 99 -7.60 -1.60 20.84
N SER A 100 -7.80 -1.34 22.13
CA SER A 100 -8.66 -2.17 22.98
C SER A 100 -10.15 -1.89 22.71
N ASN A 101 -11.01 -2.85 23.10
CA ASN A 101 -12.48 -2.62 23.05
C ASN A 101 -12.90 -1.41 23.91
N ALA A 102 -12.20 -1.15 25.01
CA ALA A 102 -12.46 0.00 25.87
C ALA A 102 -12.15 1.31 25.15
N ASP A 103 -10.97 1.39 24.51
CA ASP A 103 -10.55 2.58 23.73
C ASP A 103 -11.48 2.83 22.55
N TYR A 104 -11.86 1.77 21.83
CA TYR A 104 -12.80 1.86 20.73
C TYR A 104 -14.18 2.40 21.17
N ASN A 105 -14.72 1.87 22.26
CA ASN A 105 -16.01 2.31 22.77
C ASN A 105 -15.93 3.75 23.32
N PHE A 106 -14.84 4.11 23.98
CA PHE A 106 -14.58 5.47 24.44
C PHE A 106 -14.54 6.44 23.25
N LEU A 107 -13.76 6.14 22.21
CA LEU A 107 -13.66 6.96 21.01
C LEU A 107 -15.04 7.17 20.36
N LYS A 108 -15.81 6.11 20.15
CA LYS A 108 -17.17 6.21 19.59
C LYS A 108 -18.07 7.10 20.42
N LYS A 109 -18.06 6.92 21.74
CA LYS A 109 -18.88 7.73 22.66
C LYS A 109 -18.48 9.21 22.60
N GLN A 110 -17.18 9.49 22.52
CA GLN A 110 -16.68 10.85 22.45
C GLN A 110 -17.08 11.52 21.12
N LEU A 111 -16.90 10.83 19.98
CA LEU A 111 -17.30 11.34 18.66
C LEU A 111 -18.79 11.67 18.60
N LYS A 112 -19.63 10.82 19.18
CA LYS A 112 -21.09 11.06 19.26
C LYS A 112 -21.43 12.26 20.15
N LYS A 113 -20.73 12.41 21.28
CA LYS A 113 -20.88 13.56 22.19
C LYS A 113 -20.50 14.89 21.55
N ASP A 114 -19.43 14.87 20.75
CA ASP A 114 -18.92 16.06 20.06
C ASP A 114 -19.66 16.34 18.74
N SER A 115 -20.77 15.62 18.49
CA SER A 115 -21.58 15.69 17.25
C SER A 115 -20.78 15.44 15.97
N ASN A 116 -19.65 14.76 16.07
CA ASN A 116 -18.81 14.39 14.92
C ASN A 116 -19.27 13.07 14.32
N MET A 117 -20.47 13.08 13.73
CA MET A 117 -21.13 11.87 13.25
C MET A 117 -20.44 11.23 12.05
N GLU A 118 -19.77 12.01 11.18
CA GLU A 118 -19.02 11.46 10.05
C GLU A 118 -17.91 10.51 10.54
N TRP A 119 -17.05 10.98 11.46
CA TRP A 119 -15.99 10.14 12.02
C TRP A 119 -16.53 9.03 12.93
N TYR A 120 -17.67 9.23 13.58
CA TYR A 120 -18.36 8.18 14.32
C TYR A 120 -18.70 6.99 13.42
N PHE A 121 -19.29 7.25 12.25
CA PHE A 121 -19.62 6.19 11.29
C PHE A 121 -18.36 5.61 10.64
N VAL A 122 -17.37 6.42 10.25
CA VAL A 122 -16.09 5.93 9.71
C VAL A 122 -15.45 4.91 10.66
N VAL A 123 -15.31 5.26 11.94
CA VAL A 123 -14.71 4.38 12.96
C VAL A 123 -15.55 3.10 13.13
N TRP A 124 -16.87 3.23 13.12
CA TRP A 124 -17.75 2.08 13.28
C TRP A 124 -17.73 1.15 12.07
N TYR A 125 -17.78 1.68 10.86
CA TYR A 125 -17.66 0.88 9.63
C TYR A 125 -16.34 0.12 9.58
N LEU A 126 -15.22 0.78 9.84
CA LEU A 126 -13.90 0.14 9.85
C LEU A 126 -13.84 -1.04 10.84
N ALA A 127 -14.34 -0.83 12.07
CA ALA A 127 -14.32 -1.86 13.09
C ALA A 127 -15.31 -3.01 12.83
N ALA A 128 -16.52 -2.70 12.34
CA ALA A 128 -17.59 -3.68 12.17
C ALA A 128 -17.44 -4.54 10.91
N THR A 129 -16.89 -3.96 9.83
CA THR A 129 -16.78 -4.65 8.54
C THR A 129 -15.38 -5.19 8.28
N GLY A 130 -14.35 -4.69 8.96
CA GLY A 130 -12.94 -4.96 8.68
C GLY A 130 -12.50 -4.41 7.31
N ALA A 131 -13.19 -3.40 6.80
CA ALA A 131 -12.83 -2.72 5.56
C ALA A 131 -11.48 -2.00 5.71
N ARG A 132 -10.70 -1.96 4.62
CA ARG A 132 -9.59 -1.00 4.52
C ARG A 132 -10.13 0.39 4.23
N VAL A 133 -9.38 1.44 4.56
CA VAL A 133 -9.79 2.84 4.26
C VAL A 133 -10.13 3.01 2.77
N SER A 134 -9.31 2.46 1.87
CA SER A 134 -9.55 2.49 0.42
C SER A 134 -10.78 1.68 -0.04
N GLU A 135 -11.26 0.75 0.77
CA GLU A 135 -12.49 -0.02 0.54
C GLU A 135 -13.69 0.73 1.09
N LEU A 136 -13.54 1.35 2.28
CA LEU A 136 -14.60 2.13 2.93
C LEU A 136 -15.11 3.28 2.06
N ILE A 137 -14.21 4.03 1.43
CA ILE A 137 -14.57 5.18 0.57
C ILE A 137 -15.35 4.78 -0.71
N GLN A 138 -15.46 3.49 -1.02
CA GLN A 138 -16.22 2.97 -2.15
C GLN A 138 -17.64 2.52 -1.75
N ILE A 139 -17.96 2.52 -0.45
CA ILE A 139 -19.29 2.15 0.03
C ILE A 139 -20.28 3.25 -0.35
N LYS A 140 -21.38 2.86 -0.98
CA LYS A 140 -22.48 3.72 -1.40
C LYS A 140 -23.74 3.40 -0.59
N ILE A 141 -24.74 4.29 -0.65
CA ILE A 141 -26.04 4.11 0.02
C ILE A 141 -26.68 2.77 -0.37
N GLU A 142 -26.68 2.44 -1.65
CA GLU A 142 -27.22 1.17 -2.15
C GLU A 142 -26.58 -0.07 -1.49
N HIS A 143 -25.27 -0.03 -1.16
CA HIS A 143 -24.59 -1.10 -0.45
C HIS A 143 -25.05 -1.18 1.02
N ILE A 144 -25.35 -0.04 1.62
CA ILE A 144 -25.89 0.04 2.98
C ILE A 144 -27.30 -0.56 3.01
N GLU A 145 -28.15 -0.20 2.04
CA GLU A 145 -29.52 -0.71 1.92
C GLU A 145 -29.59 -2.23 1.75
N ILE A 146 -28.71 -2.81 0.94
CA ILE A 146 -28.64 -4.28 0.76
C ILE A 146 -27.90 -4.99 1.90
N GLY A 147 -27.08 -4.27 2.70
CA GLY A 147 -26.39 -4.80 3.87
C GLY A 147 -25.07 -5.48 3.58
N TYR A 148 -24.52 -5.36 2.39
CA TYR A 148 -23.19 -5.85 2.02
C TYR A 148 -22.58 -5.08 0.86
N PHE A 149 -21.27 -5.23 0.71
CA PHE A 149 -20.48 -4.62 -0.35
C PHE A 149 -19.48 -5.63 -0.92
N ASP A 150 -19.53 -5.84 -2.23
CA ASP A 150 -18.64 -6.75 -2.95
C ASP A 150 -17.47 -5.99 -3.55
N LEU A 151 -16.26 -6.48 -3.28
CA LEU A 151 -15.00 -5.88 -3.70
C LEU A 151 -14.15 -6.87 -4.49
N TYR A 152 -13.57 -6.42 -5.58
CA TYR A 152 -12.49 -7.16 -6.22
C TYR A 152 -11.16 -6.77 -5.60
N THR A 153 -10.51 -7.74 -4.95
CA THR A 153 -9.18 -7.53 -4.36
C THR A 153 -8.08 -7.80 -5.39
N LYS A 154 -6.85 -7.40 -5.04
CA LYS A 154 -5.67 -7.66 -5.89
C LYS A 154 -5.61 -9.15 -6.26
N GLY A 155 -5.53 -9.45 -7.57
CA GLY A 155 -5.56 -10.81 -8.11
C GLY A 155 -6.95 -11.32 -8.47
N GLY A 156 -7.97 -10.44 -8.59
CA GLY A 156 -9.33 -10.78 -9.08
C GLY A 156 -10.19 -11.56 -8.08
N LYS A 157 -9.77 -11.70 -6.82
CA LYS A 157 -10.56 -12.40 -5.80
C LYS A 157 -11.71 -11.51 -5.32
N LEU A 158 -12.93 -12.05 -5.35
CA LEU A 158 -14.10 -11.40 -4.78
C LEU A 158 -14.05 -11.48 -3.25
N ARG A 159 -14.25 -10.34 -2.59
CA ARG A 159 -14.39 -10.23 -1.13
C ARG A 159 -15.70 -9.53 -0.81
N ARG A 160 -16.54 -10.13 0.00
CA ARG A 160 -17.78 -9.52 0.51
C ARG A 160 -17.56 -8.96 1.90
N LEU A 161 -17.92 -7.71 2.10
CA LEU A 161 -17.99 -7.05 3.40
C LEU A 161 -19.45 -6.94 3.82
N TYR A 162 -19.79 -7.51 4.96
CA TYR A 162 -21.14 -7.43 5.53
C TYR A 162 -21.28 -6.21 6.42
N ILE A 163 -22.41 -5.50 6.28
CA ILE A 163 -22.76 -4.34 7.09
C ILE A 163 -23.75 -4.81 8.16
N PRO A 164 -23.39 -4.78 9.46
CA PRO A 164 -24.29 -5.20 10.53
C PRO A 164 -25.59 -4.39 10.54
N GLN A 165 -26.71 -5.05 10.82
CA GLN A 165 -28.05 -4.44 10.77
C GLN A 165 -28.17 -3.16 11.60
N LYS A 166 -27.59 -3.15 12.81
CA LYS A 166 -27.60 -1.97 13.68
C LYS A 166 -26.87 -0.77 13.02
N LEU A 167 -25.71 -1.03 12.42
CA LEU A 167 -24.93 0.00 11.72
C LEU A 167 -25.70 0.54 10.50
N LYS A 168 -26.33 -0.36 9.73
CA LYS A 168 -27.19 0.01 8.60
C LYS A 168 -28.30 0.96 9.03
N ILE A 169 -29.08 0.59 10.06
CA ILE A 169 -30.22 1.38 10.54
C ILE A 169 -29.75 2.78 11.00
N GLU A 170 -28.78 2.84 11.92
CA GLU A 170 -28.30 4.13 12.44
C GLU A 170 -27.67 5.03 11.33
N THR A 171 -27.06 4.41 10.29
CA THR A 171 -26.53 5.17 9.18
C THR A 171 -27.65 5.77 8.31
N LEU A 172 -28.67 4.98 7.97
CA LEU A 172 -29.77 5.47 7.15
C LEU A 172 -30.56 6.56 7.87
N GLU A 173 -30.84 6.42 9.17
CA GLU A 173 -31.46 7.46 9.99
C GLU A 173 -30.64 8.76 10.06
N TRP A 174 -29.32 8.66 9.98
CA TRP A 174 -28.47 9.88 9.97
C TRP A 174 -28.42 10.57 8.62
N LEU A 175 -28.64 9.84 7.52
CA LEU A 175 -28.61 10.38 6.17
C LEU A 175 -29.94 11.04 5.75
N GLU A 176 -31.04 10.77 6.48
CA GLU A 176 -32.34 11.43 6.34
C GLU A 176 -32.31 12.88 6.89
#